data_7ce7da19d035e236cb0363ed586f995f
#
_entry.id   7ce7da19d035e236cb0363ed586f995f
#
_cell.length_a   1.000
_cell.length_b   1.000
_cell.length_c   1.000
_cell.angle_alpha   90.00
_cell.angle_beta   90.00
_cell.angle_gamma   90.00
#
_symmetry.space_group_name_H-M   'P 1'
#
loop_
_entity.id
_entity.type
_entity.pdbx_description
1 polymer ?
#
loop_
_entity_poly.entity_id
_entity_poly.type
_entity_poly.pdbx_seq_one_letter_code
_entity_poly.pdbx_strand_id
1 'polypeptide(L)'
;MIRPLRHDEIDAALAIINQAALAYKGVIPADCWHEPYMPREELLAEIAAGVDFFVFEVEARLVGVMGRQNLGEVTLIRHAYVDPGAQRRGVGASLLTQLLNATRGPVLVGTWVAAWWAIRFYEKHGFQMVTPEEKNRLLRTYWTISPRQVETSVVLADPKWVTSVVSGQWSVVSG
;
A
#
# COMPACT_ATOMS: atom_id res chain seq x y z
N MET A 1 -10.76 12.04 -11.77
CA MET A 1 -11.79 11.04 -11.45
C MET A 1 -11.14 9.78 -10.95
N ILE A 2 -11.68 9.19 -9.87
CA ILE A 2 -11.17 7.92 -9.33
C ILE A 2 -12.12 6.80 -9.74
N ARG A 3 -11.57 5.70 -10.23
CA ARG A 3 -12.30 4.52 -10.69
C ARG A 3 -11.46 3.26 -10.63
N PRO A 4 -12.05 2.06 -10.75
CA PRO A 4 -11.27 0.83 -10.88
C PRO A 4 -10.37 0.85 -12.13
N LEU A 5 -9.22 0.17 -11.99
CA LEU A 5 -8.30 -0.08 -13.11
C LEU A 5 -8.96 -1.01 -14.13
N ARG A 6 -8.89 -0.69 -15.41
CA ARG A 6 -9.35 -1.55 -16.49
C ARG A 6 -8.23 -2.49 -16.96
N HIS A 7 -8.62 -3.62 -17.53
CA HIS A 7 -7.67 -4.63 -17.98
C HIS A 7 -6.74 -4.11 -19.10
N ASP A 8 -7.23 -3.25 -19.96
CA ASP A 8 -6.46 -2.63 -21.04
C ASP A 8 -5.51 -1.52 -20.57
N GLU A 9 -5.52 -1.18 -19.28
CA GLU A 9 -4.70 -0.13 -18.67
C GLU A 9 -3.53 -0.66 -17.82
N ILE A 10 -3.32 -1.96 -17.79
CA ILE A 10 -2.26 -2.59 -17.00
C ILE A 10 -0.89 -1.97 -17.27
N ASP A 11 -0.55 -1.73 -18.53
CA ASP A 11 0.75 -1.16 -18.89
C ASP A 11 0.87 0.31 -18.44
N ALA A 12 -0.21 1.07 -18.47
CA ALA A 12 -0.24 2.44 -17.95
C ALA A 12 -0.06 2.46 -16.43
N ALA A 13 -0.71 1.55 -15.69
CA ALA A 13 -0.52 1.41 -14.25
C ALA A 13 0.92 1.01 -13.90
N LEU A 14 1.50 0.05 -14.63
CA LEU A 14 2.89 -0.37 -14.46
C LEU A 14 3.87 0.78 -14.69
N ALA A 15 3.63 1.61 -15.70
CA ALA A 15 4.46 2.78 -15.95
C ALA A 15 4.48 3.75 -14.76
N ILE A 16 3.32 4.00 -14.14
CA ILE A 16 3.22 4.85 -12.94
C ILE A 16 3.97 4.22 -11.78
N ILE A 17 3.72 2.93 -11.49
CA ILE A 17 4.34 2.20 -10.38
C ILE A 17 5.87 2.24 -10.52
N ASN A 18 6.39 1.84 -11.66
CA ASN A 18 7.83 1.72 -11.86
C ASN A 18 8.53 3.08 -11.91
N GLN A 19 7.90 4.09 -12.49
CA GLN A 19 8.43 5.44 -12.49
C GLN A 19 8.48 6.05 -11.09
N ALA A 20 7.41 5.90 -10.32
CA ALA A 20 7.36 6.39 -8.94
C ALA A 20 8.29 5.60 -8.01
N ALA A 21 8.43 4.31 -8.22
CA ALA A 21 9.29 3.45 -7.43
C ALA A 21 10.80 3.76 -7.59
N LEU A 22 11.19 4.52 -8.61
CA LEU A 22 12.58 5.00 -8.74
C LEU A 22 13.02 5.83 -7.52
N ALA A 23 12.10 6.40 -6.75
CA ALA A 23 12.40 7.06 -5.50
C ALA A 23 13.04 6.11 -4.46
N TYR A 24 12.83 4.80 -4.57
CA TYR A 24 13.43 3.80 -3.69
C TYR A 24 14.88 3.47 -4.06
N LYS A 25 15.28 3.70 -5.30
CA LYS A 25 16.64 3.39 -5.79
C LYS A 25 17.69 4.16 -5.00
N GLY A 26 18.63 3.44 -4.38
CA GLY A 26 19.64 4.03 -3.51
C GLY A 26 19.14 4.42 -2.11
N VAL A 27 17.85 4.20 -1.80
CA VAL A 27 17.23 4.48 -0.50
C VAL A 27 16.95 3.19 0.27
N ILE A 28 16.31 2.21 -0.39
CA ILE A 28 16.12 0.87 0.19
C ILE A 28 17.43 0.07 0.05
N PRO A 29 17.61 -1.03 0.83
CA PRO A 29 18.79 -1.87 0.70
C PRO A 29 19.02 -2.31 -0.77
N ALA A 30 20.27 -2.28 -1.21
CA ALA A 30 20.61 -2.58 -2.60
C ALA A 30 20.21 -4.01 -3.02
N ASP A 31 20.25 -4.95 -2.09
CA ASP A 31 19.80 -6.34 -2.30
C ASP A 31 18.28 -6.50 -2.46
N CYS A 32 17.51 -5.44 -2.13
CA CYS A 32 16.06 -5.40 -2.30
C CYS A 32 15.62 -4.65 -3.55
N TRP A 33 16.53 -4.00 -4.24
CA TRP A 33 16.24 -3.23 -5.45
C TRP A 33 16.42 -4.08 -6.70
N HIS A 34 15.44 -4.04 -7.60
CA HIS A 34 15.53 -4.60 -8.95
C HIS A 34 14.73 -3.75 -9.95
N GLU A 35 15.06 -3.85 -11.22
CA GLU A 35 14.36 -3.15 -12.30
C GLU A 35 13.84 -4.16 -13.35
N PRO A 36 12.54 -4.08 -13.72
CA PRO A 36 11.55 -3.16 -13.16
C PRO A 36 11.24 -3.48 -11.69
N TYR A 37 10.86 -2.49 -10.91
CA TYR A 37 10.46 -2.69 -9.52
C TYR A 37 9.23 -3.59 -9.40
N MET A 38 8.24 -3.36 -10.27
CA MET A 38 7.06 -4.21 -10.43
C MET A 38 7.06 -4.80 -11.84
N PRO A 39 7.42 -6.08 -12.02
CA PRO A 39 7.21 -6.79 -13.28
C PRO A 39 5.72 -6.96 -13.59
N ARG A 40 5.38 -7.05 -14.89
CA ARG A 40 3.97 -7.23 -15.32
C ARG A 40 3.32 -8.47 -14.70
N GLU A 41 4.05 -9.56 -14.64
CA GLU A 41 3.58 -10.83 -14.08
C GLU A 41 3.23 -10.70 -12.60
N GLU A 42 3.98 -9.90 -11.86
CA GLU A 42 3.72 -9.64 -10.45
C GLU A 42 2.43 -8.84 -10.26
N LEU A 43 2.20 -7.79 -11.05
CA LEU A 43 0.95 -7.03 -11.00
C LEU A 43 -0.26 -7.91 -11.30
N LEU A 44 -0.16 -8.76 -12.32
CA LEU A 44 -1.23 -9.69 -12.66
C LEU A 44 -1.46 -10.73 -11.56
N ALA A 45 -0.41 -11.21 -10.91
CA ALA A 45 -0.51 -12.11 -9.77
C ALA A 45 -1.18 -11.44 -8.56
N GLU A 46 -0.88 -10.18 -8.29
CA GLU A 46 -1.53 -9.39 -7.24
C GLU A 46 -3.05 -9.24 -7.50
N ILE A 47 -3.43 -8.95 -8.75
CA ILE A 47 -4.84 -8.87 -9.14
C ILE A 47 -5.53 -10.23 -8.96
N ALA A 48 -4.89 -11.31 -9.40
CA ALA A 48 -5.41 -12.68 -9.23
C ALA A 48 -5.54 -13.09 -7.75
N ALA A 49 -4.67 -12.55 -6.89
CA ALA A 49 -4.71 -12.77 -5.43
C ALA A 49 -5.77 -11.90 -4.71
N GLY A 50 -6.54 -11.10 -5.44
CA GLY A 50 -7.64 -10.32 -4.88
C GLY A 50 -7.31 -8.86 -4.54
N VAL A 51 -6.22 -8.32 -5.10
CA VAL A 51 -5.95 -6.88 -4.99
C VAL A 51 -6.78 -6.13 -6.02
N ASP A 52 -7.68 -5.28 -5.55
CA ASP A 52 -8.45 -4.37 -6.38
C ASP A 52 -7.65 -3.07 -6.57
N PHE A 53 -7.30 -2.76 -7.80
CA PHE A 53 -6.58 -1.52 -8.12
C PHE A 53 -7.54 -0.42 -8.54
N PHE A 54 -7.32 0.77 -7.99
CA PHE A 54 -8.02 2.01 -8.31
C PHE A 54 -7.02 2.99 -8.91
N VAL A 55 -7.50 3.78 -9.85
CA VAL A 55 -6.69 4.77 -10.57
C VAL A 55 -7.29 6.16 -10.43
N PHE A 56 -6.42 7.16 -10.44
CA PHE A 56 -6.80 8.55 -10.57
C PHE A 56 -6.55 9.00 -12.00
N GLU A 57 -7.60 9.44 -12.67
CA GLU A 57 -7.56 9.88 -14.07
C GLU A 57 -7.78 11.38 -14.17
N VAL A 58 -6.92 12.04 -14.94
CA VAL A 58 -7.02 13.46 -15.32
C VAL A 58 -6.87 13.56 -16.83
N GLU A 59 -7.84 14.18 -17.51
CA GLU A 59 -7.82 14.39 -18.97
C GLU A 59 -7.49 13.10 -19.76
N ALA A 60 -8.16 12.01 -19.41
CA ALA A 60 -7.99 10.69 -19.99
C ALA A 60 -6.58 10.06 -19.78
N ARG A 61 -5.78 10.59 -18.87
CA ARG A 61 -4.47 10.07 -18.49
C ARG A 61 -4.49 9.59 -17.05
N LEU A 62 -3.93 8.41 -16.80
CA LEU A 62 -3.74 7.93 -15.44
C LEU A 62 -2.56 8.65 -14.77
N VAL A 63 -2.76 9.13 -13.56
CA VAL A 63 -1.75 9.86 -12.78
C VAL A 63 -1.50 9.28 -11.38
N GLY A 64 -2.31 8.31 -10.97
CA GLY A 64 -2.12 7.63 -9.69
C GLY A 64 -2.75 6.25 -9.70
N VAL A 65 -2.22 5.36 -8.87
CA VAL A 65 -2.71 4.00 -8.68
C VAL A 65 -2.61 3.63 -7.21
N MET A 66 -3.60 2.90 -6.70
CA MET A 66 -3.60 2.38 -5.34
C MET A 66 -4.38 1.07 -5.29
N GLY A 67 -3.77 0.03 -4.72
CA GLY A 67 -4.38 -1.26 -4.51
C GLY A 67 -5.04 -1.38 -3.15
N ARG A 68 -6.13 -2.13 -3.10
CA ARG A 68 -6.83 -2.51 -1.87
C ARG A 68 -7.06 -4.01 -1.88
N GLN A 69 -6.68 -4.68 -0.80
CA GLN A 69 -6.93 -6.10 -0.63
C GLN A 69 -7.75 -6.33 0.64
N ASN A 70 -8.97 -6.83 0.49
CA ASN A 70 -9.83 -7.19 1.61
C ASN A 70 -9.51 -8.63 2.04
N LEU A 71 -9.05 -8.80 3.28
CA LEU A 71 -8.72 -10.09 3.86
C LEU A 71 -9.75 -10.53 4.94
N GLY A 72 -10.92 -9.91 4.96
CA GLY A 72 -11.97 -10.19 5.94
C GLY A 72 -11.79 -9.38 7.22
N GLU A 73 -10.84 -9.76 8.06
CA GLU A 73 -10.55 -9.10 9.34
C GLU A 73 -9.93 -7.71 9.15
N VAL A 74 -9.06 -7.59 8.16
CA VAL A 74 -8.38 -6.34 7.81
C VAL A 74 -8.41 -6.11 6.31
N THR A 75 -8.22 -4.86 5.93
CA THR A 75 -7.97 -4.46 4.55
C THR A 75 -6.55 -3.91 4.45
N LEU A 76 -5.82 -4.34 3.43
CA LEU A 76 -4.49 -3.83 3.14
C LEU A 76 -4.55 -2.77 2.04
N ILE A 77 -3.86 -1.66 2.24
CA ILE A 77 -3.48 -0.76 1.15
C ILE A 77 -2.16 -1.26 0.58
N ARG A 78 -2.12 -1.45 -0.73
CA ARG A 78 -0.97 -1.98 -1.44
C ARG A 78 -0.67 -1.17 -2.69
N HIS A 79 0.63 -1.05 -3.03
CA HIS A 79 1.06 -0.47 -4.31
C HIS A 79 0.50 0.92 -4.57
N ALA A 80 0.64 1.83 -3.60
CA ALA A 80 0.19 3.21 -3.68
C ALA A 80 1.26 4.08 -4.33
N TYR A 81 1.02 4.53 -5.56
CA TYR A 81 1.98 5.31 -6.34
C TYR A 81 1.28 6.44 -7.09
N VAL A 82 1.98 7.57 -7.20
CA VAL A 82 1.54 8.73 -7.98
C VAL A 82 2.62 9.08 -9.00
N ASP A 83 2.21 9.34 -10.23
CA ASP A 83 3.11 9.82 -11.28
C ASP A 83 3.95 11.00 -10.73
N PRO A 84 5.28 10.97 -10.84
CA PRO A 84 6.15 12.04 -10.31
C PRO A 84 5.74 13.44 -10.76
N GLY A 85 5.23 13.59 -11.99
CA GLY A 85 4.75 14.87 -12.52
C GLY A 85 3.40 15.33 -11.92
N ALA A 86 2.68 14.45 -11.23
CA ALA A 86 1.40 14.74 -10.60
C ALA A 86 1.45 14.73 -9.07
N GLN A 87 2.62 14.51 -8.49
CA GLN A 87 2.80 14.52 -7.03
C GLN A 87 2.52 15.91 -6.44
N ARG A 88 2.18 15.94 -5.14
CA ARG A 88 1.85 17.17 -4.39
C ARG A 88 0.58 17.90 -4.86
N ARG A 89 -0.25 17.24 -5.68
CA ARG A 89 -1.55 17.77 -6.15
C ARG A 89 -2.74 17.06 -5.48
N GLY A 90 -2.49 16.33 -4.39
CA GLY A 90 -3.54 15.64 -3.64
C GLY A 90 -4.05 14.35 -4.26
N VAL A 91 -3.41 13.83 -5.30
CA VAL A 91 -3.81 12.58 -5.98
C VAL A 91 -3.80 11.39 -5.01
N GLY A 92 -2.68 11.19 -4.29
CA GLY A 92 -2.55 10.11 -3.32
C GLY A 92 -3.54 10.25 -2.16
N ALA A 93 -3.72 11.47 -1.64
CA ALA A 93 -4.67 11.75 -0.57
C ALA A 93 -6.12 11.45 -1.00
N SER A 94 -6.49 11.81 -2.22
CA SER A 94 -7.83 11.54 -2.77
C SER A 94 -8.08 10.04 -2.94
N LEU A 95 -7.11 9.31 -3.48
CA LEU A 95 -7.18 7.84 -3.62
C LEU A 95 -7.34 7.19 -2.24
N LEU A 96 -6.48 7.53 -1.29
CA LEU A 96 -6.53 6.96 0.05
C LEU A 96 -7.87 7.25 0.74
N THR A 97 -8.32 8.50 0.70
CA THR A 97 -9.59 8.91 1.31
C THR A 97 -10.76 8.12 0.73
N GLN A 98 -10.81 7.96 -0.60
CA GLN A 98 -11.89 7.20 -1.23
C GLN A 98 -11.85 5.73 -0.83
N LEU A 99 -10.68 5.10 -0.79
CA LEU A 99 -10.55 3.71 -0.39
C LEU A 99 -10.91 3.51 1.09
N LEU A 100 -10.50 4.42 1.97
CA LEU A 100 -10.85 4.38 3.39
C LEU A 100 -12.36 4.53 3.60
N ASN A 101 -13.00 5.45 2.90
CA ASN A 101 -14.46 5.67 3.00
C ASN A 101 -15.27 4.45 2.51
N ALA A 102 -14.73 3.70 1.58
CA ALA A 102 -15.34 2.46 1.07
C ALA A 102 -15.01 1.22 1.91
N THR A 103 -14.23 1.36 2.98
CA THR A 103 -13.76 0.25 3.81
C THR A 103 -14.33 0.37 5.22
N ARG A 104 -15.02 -0.66 5.69
CA ARG A 104 -15.66 -0.66 7.02
C ARG A 104 -14.73 -1.05 8.15
N GLY A 105 -13.89 -2.04 7.91
CA GLY A 105 -12.97 -2.59 8.92
C GLY A 105 -11.64 -1.83 9.00
N PRO A 106 -10.75 -2.28 9.89
CA PRO A 106 -9.43 -1.69 10.05
C PRO A 106 -8.57 -1.84 8.79
N VAL A 107 -7.72 -0.85 8.56
CA VAL A 107 -6.83 -0.78 7.40
C VAL A 107 -5.37 -0.75 7.84
N LEU A 108 -4.58 -1.59 7.22
CA LEU A 108 -3.14 -1.68 7.43
C LEU A 108 -2.40 -1.32 6.14
N VAL A 109 -1.22 -0.75 6.28
CA VAL A 109 -0.29 -0.52 5.17
C VAL A 109 1.12 -0.90 5.59
N GLY A 110 1.82 -1.63 4.72
CA GLY A 110 3.24 -1.93 4.87
C GLY A 110 4.07 -1.10 3.90
N THR A 111 5.19 -0.57 4.35
CA THR A 111 6.14 0.15 3.51
C THR A 111 7.57 -0.04 4.00
N TRP A 112 8.55 0.35 3.18
CA TRP A 112 9.96 0.29 3.57
C TRP A 112 10.23 1.24 4.75
N VAL A 113 11.00 0.80 5.73
CA VAL A 113 11.40 1.67 6.86
C VAL A 113 12.15 2.91 6.36
N ALA A 114 12.90 2.79 5.26
CA ALA A 114 13.65 3.89 4.67
C ALA A 114 12.78 4.87 3.87
N ALA A 115 11.54 4.52 3.54
CA ALA A 115 10.60 5.36 2.80
C ALA A 115 9.89 6.36 3.75
N TRP A 116 10.65 7.25 4.35
CA TRP A 116 10.14 8.23 5.33
C TRP A 116 9.01 9.11 4.79
N TRP A 117 9.01 9.42 3.49
CA TRP A 117 7.95 10.21 2.83
C TRP A 117 6.63 9.46 2.80
N ALA A 118 6.65 8.14 2.59
CA ALA A 118 5.45 7.30 2.64
C ALA A 118 4.93 7.19 4.07
N ILE A 119 5.80 6.98 5.05
CA ILE A 119 5.44 6.95 6.47
C ILE A 119 4.73 8.24 6.86
N ARG A 120 5.31 9.40 6.54
CA ARG A 120 4.71 10.70 6.83
C ARG A 120 3.37 10.92 6.12
N PHE A 121 3.24 10.44 4.89
CA PHE A 121 1.98 10.51 4.16
C PHE A 121 0.87 9.78 4.91
N TYR A 122 1.10 8.56 5.36
CA TYR A 122 0.11 7.80 6.10
C TYR A 122 -0.15 8.38 7.50
N GLU A 123 0.86 8.82 8.21
CA GLU A 123 0.70 9.48 9.51
C GLU A 123 -0.17 10.74 9.41
N LYS A 124 0.02 11.52 8.36
CA LYS A 124 -0.80 12.71 8.08
C LYS A 124 -2.28 12.37 7.85
N HIS A 125 -2.58 11.14 7.44
CA HIS A 125 -3.94 10.65 7.25
C HIS A 125 -4.48 9.83 8.44
N GLY A 126 -3.85 9.96 9.61
CA GLY A 126 -4.33 9.35 10.85
C GLY A 126 -3.81 7.95 11.13
N PHE A 127 -2.96 7.40 10.28
CA PHE A 127 -2.31 6.12 10.55
C PHE A 127 -1.25 6.27 11.64
N GLN A 128 -1.06 5.21 12.42
CA GLN A 128 -0.01 5.14 13.43
C GLN A 128 0.88 3.93 13.17
N MET A 129 2.18 4.10 13.32
CA MET A 129 3.14 3.02 13.21
C MET A 129 2.95 2.06 14.38
N VAL A 130 2.84 0.77 14.08
CA VAL A 130 2.77 -0.27 15.11
C VAL A 130 4.17 -0.59 15.65
N THR A 131 4.23 -1.27 16.79
CA THR A 131 5.52 -1.70 17.37
C THR A 131 6.26 -2.68 16.47
N PRO A 132 7.59 -2.85 16.59
CA PRO A 132 8.35 -3.83 15.81
C PRO A 132 7.84 -5.27 15.97
N GLU A 133 7.42 -5.66 17.15
CA GLU A 133 6.87 -6.99 17.42
C GLU A 133 5.53 -7.19 16.69
N GLU A 134 4.65 -6.20 16.77
CA GLU A 134 3.37 -6.22 16.09
C GLU A 134 3.56 -6.19 14.56
N LYS A 135 4.49 -5.38 14.07
CA LYS A 135 4.86 -5.35 12.65
C LYS A 135 5.28 -6.73 12.15
N ASN A 136 6.14 -7.43 12.87
CA ASN A 136 6.60 -8.76 12.50
C ASN A 136 5.42 -9.75 12.45
N ARG A 137 4.53 -9.70 13.43
CA ARG A 137 3.34 -10.55 13.49
C ARG A 137 2.41 -10.27 12.32
N LEU A 138 2.08 -9.01 12.05
CA LEU A 138 1.16 -8.60 11.00
C LEU A 138 1.70 -8.92 9.61
N LEU A 139 2.98 -8.65 9.34
CA LEU A 139 3.58 -8.95 8.04
C LEU A 139 3.58 -10.45 7.75
N ARG A 140 3.87 -11.28 8.74
CA ARG A 140 3.83 -12.74 8.58
C ARG A 140 2.42 -13.29 8.44
N THR A 141 1.43 -12.62 9.02
CA THR A 141 0.03 -13.05 8.97
C THR A 141 -0.63 -12.70 7.64
N TYR A 142 -0.41 -11.48 7.15
CA TYR A 142 -1.20 -10.92 6.04
C TYR A 142 -0.42 -10.69 4.75
N TRP A 143 0.91 -10.70 4.78
CA TRP A 143 1.74 -10.51 3.59
C TRP A 143 2.52 -11.77 3.25
N THR A 144 2.77 -11.95 1.95
CA THR A 144 3.69 -12.98 1.42
C THR A 144 4.97 -12.28 0.99
N ILE A 145 5.88 -12.07 1.92
CA ILE A 145 7.15 -11.39 1.69
C ILE A 145 8.31 -12.15 2.32
N SER A 146 9.53 -11.89 1.84
CA SER A 146 10.73 -12.51 2.35
C SER A 146 11.06 -12.06 3.78
N PRO A 147 11.82 -12.84 4.56
CA PRO A 147 12.33 -12.39 5.86
C PRO A 147 13.08 -11.05 5.78
N ARG A 148 13.82 -10.83 4.69
CA ARG A 148 14.54 -9.58 4.44
C ARG A 148 13.57 -8.38 4.33
N GLN A 149 12.47 -8.54 3.63
CA GLN A 149 11.43 -7.49 3.55
C GLN A 149 10.75 -7.27 4.90
N VAL A 150 10.53 -8.30 5.70
CA VAL A 150 10.00 -8.14 7.06
C VAL A 150 10.92 -7.27 7.90
N GLU A 151 12.22 -7.52 7.88
CA GLU A 151 13.22 -6.75 8.62
C GLU A 151 13.28 -5.28 8.20
N THR A 152 13.12 -5.01 6.92
CA THR A 152 13.32 -3.68 6.32
C THR A 152 12.02 -2.90 6.12
N SER A 153 10.90 -3.42 6.64
CA SER A 153 9.57 -2.81 6.52
C SER A 153 9.03 -2.33 7.86
N VAL A 154 8.07 -1.43 7.77
CA VAL A 154 7.19 -1.02 8.87
C VAL A 154 5.75 -1.27 8.49
N VAL A 155 4.86 -1.32 9.47
CA VAL A 155 3.41 -1.37 9.28
C VAL A 155 2.80 -0.18 10.01
N LEU A 156 1.87 0.49 9.33
CA LEU A 156 1.03 1.52 9.92
C LEU A 156 -0.43 1.05 9.89
N ALA A 157 -1.16 1.43 10.90
CA ALA A 157 -2.56 1.07 11.09
C ALA A 157 -3.43 2.31 11.20
N ASP A 158 -4.63 2.22 10.62
CA ASP A 158 -5.59 3.31 10.73
C ASP A 158 -6.22 3.40 12.15
N PRO A 159 -6.96 4.47 12.48
CA PRO A 159 -7.56 4.64 13.81
C PRO A 159 -8.51 3.50 14.21
N LYS A 160 -9.15 2.85 13.25
CA LYS A 160 -10.06 1.71 13.54
C LYS A 160 -9.30 0.52 14.11
N TRP A 161 -8.10 0.23 13.62
CA TRP A 161 -7.22 -0.80 14.19
C TRP A 161 -6.80 -0.45 15.61
N VAL A 162 -6.30 0.77 15.81
CA VAL A 162 -5.84 1.25 17.12
C VAL A 162 -6.96 1.15 18.15
N THR A 163 -8.17 1.60 17.82
CA THR A 163 -9.34 1.54 18.70
C THR A 163 -9.73 0.09 19.02
N SER A 164 -9.73 -0.82 18.04
CA SER A 164 -10.11 -2.22 18.25
C SER A 164 -9.12 -2.96 19.14
N VAL A 165 -7.82 -2.71 19.01
CA VAL A 165 -6.79 -3.29 19.90
C VAL A 165 -6.95 -2.80 21.33
N VAL A 166 -7.17 -1.51 21.53
CA VAL A 166 -7.37 -0.90 22.87
C VAL A 166 -8.66 -1.39 23.52
N SER A 167 -9.73 -1.58 22.75
CA SER A 167 -11.02 -2.08 23.26
C SER A 167 -11.07 -3.60 23.49
N GLY A 168 -10.02 -4.34 23.12
CA GLY A 168 -9.98 -5.79 23.25
C GLY A 168 -10.92 -6.53 22.29
N GLN A 169 -11.45 -5.87 21.27
CA GLN A 169 -12.36 -6.47 20.29
C GLN A 169 -11.66 -7.44 19.33
N TRP A 170 -10.34 -7.38 19.26
CA TRP A 170 -9.52 -8.33 18.54
C TRP A 170 -8.84 -9.24 19.55
N SER A 171 -9.53 -10.30 19.90
CA SER A 171 -8.88 -11.42 20.57
C SER A 171 -7.76 -11.89 19.65
N VAL A 172 -6.54 -11.92 20.18
CA VAL A 172 -5.44 -12.62 19.53
C VAL A 172 -5.92 -14.04 19.33
N VAL A 173 -6.31 -14.40 18.12
CA VAL A 173 -6.47 -15.81 17.79
C VAL A 173 -5.06 -16.34 17.66
N SER A 174 -4.51 -16.76 18.79
CA SER A 174 -3.32 -17.58 18.84
C SER A 174 -3.72 -18.95 18.30
N GLY A 175 -3.42 -19.16 17.04
CA GLY A 175 -3.48 -20.46 16.40
C GLY A 175 -2.14 -20.79 15.81
#